data_640f50ccc725eb7ff0e88035ddcbd277
#
_entry.id   640f50ccc725eb7ff0e88035ddcbd277
#
_cell.length_a   1.000
_cell.length_b   1.000
_cell.length_c   1.000
_cell.angle_alpha   90.00
_cell.angle_beta   90.00
_cell.angle_gamma   90.00
#
_symmetry.space_group_name_H-M   'P 1'
#
loop_
_entity.id
_entity.type
_entity.pdbx_description
1 polymer ?
#
loop_
_entity_poly.entity_id
_entity_poly.type
_entity_poly.pdbx_seq_one_letter_code
_entity_poly.pdbx_strand_id
1 'polypeptide(L)'
;KQYWHTFTIGDLYIKPTWEPVTEEMKGHAVLSIDPGTAFGTGSHETTRMVIRQLQKYIKGGEEVLDVGCGSGILSVVALKYGAKHAFGTDLDPNAIIASHENAEQNDISAAQLEVIEGNIIDDKAVQDKCGYECYDIVCANILADVLEPLSAEITQHMKHGAYFITVSYTH
;
A
#
# COMPACT_ATOMS: atom_id res chain seq x y z
N LYS A 1 0.98 24.81 -2.91
CA LYS A 1 2.30 24.16 -3.07
C LYS A 1 3.22 24.33 -1.85
N GLN A 2 3.17 25.46 -1.18
CA GLN A 2 4.16 25.81 -0.16
C GLN A 2 3.80 25.42 1.28
N TYR A 3 2.70 24.73 1.50
CA TYR A 3 2.21 24.44 2.85
C TYR A 3 2.34 22.97 3.24
N TRP A 4 2.98 22.18 2.39
CA TRP A 4 3.21 20.79 2.68
C TRP A 4 4.60 20.59 3.27
N HIS A 5 4.65 20.15 4.50
CA HIS A 5 5.89 19.92 5.23
C HIS A 5 6.07 18.45 5.55
N THR A 6 7.31 18.06 5.74
CA THR A 6 7.64 16.73 6.24
C THR A 6 6.95 16.48 7.58
N PHE A 7 6.39 15.31 7.73
CA PHE A 7 5.78 14.86 8.98
C PHE A 7 6.09 13.38 9.21
N THR A 8 5.73 12.87 10.39
CA THR A 8 5.97 11.48 10.76
C THR A 8 4.69 10.74 11.07
N ILE A 9 4.72 9.43 10.80
CA ILE A 9 3.75 8.47 11.31
C ILE A 9 4.58 7.39 12.01
N GLY A 10 4.53 7.36 13.36
CA GLY A 10 5.48 6.55 14.10
C GLY A 10 6.92 6.98 13.79
N ASP A 11 7.76 6.06 13.37
CA ASP A 11 9.15 6.32 12.97
C ASP A 11 9.32 6.52 11.46
N LEU A 12 8.24 6.49 10.69
CA LEU A 12 8.25 6.76 9.25
C LEU A 12 8.22 8.27 9.00
N TYR A 13 9.21 8.77 8.26
CA TYR A 13 9.20 10.14 7.75
C TYR A 13 8.50 10.19 6.40
N ILE A 14 7.56 11.12 6.25
CA ILE A 14 6.88 11.39 4.99
C ILE A 14 7.24 12.80 4.56
N LYS A 15 7.92 12.89 3.43
CA LYS A 15 8.40 14.18 2.91
C LYS A 15 7.95 14.42 1.49
N PRO A 16 7.77 15.68 1.08
CA PRO A 16 7.56 15.98 -0.32
C PRO A 16 8.82 15.66 -1.14
N THR A 17 8.61 15.32 -2.41
CA THR A 17 9.71 14.92 -3.30
C THR A 17 10.80 15.99 -3.46
N TRP A 18 10.43 17.26 -3.34
CA TRP A 18 11.38 18.39 -3.49
C TRP A 18 12.22 18.69 -2.26
N GLU A 19 11.91 18.10 -1.10
CA GLU A 19 12.73 18.28 0.10
C GLU A 19 13.83 17.21 0.18
N PRO A 20 15.04 17.57 0.64
CA PRO A 20 16.11 16.59 0.79
C PRO A 20 15.89 15.70 2.03
N VAL A 21 16.57 14.57 2.03
CA VAL A 21 16.70 13.74 3.24
C VAL A 21 17.61 14.47 4.22
N THR A 22 17.13 14.62 5.46
CA THR A 22 17.88 15.29 6.53
C THR A 22 18.64 14.29 7.39
N GLU A 23 19.53 14.81 8.25
CA GLU A 23 20.25 13.96 9.22
C GLU A 23 19.30 13.20 10.17
N GLU A 24 18.20 13.83 10.56
CA GLU A 24 17.21 13.22 11.44
C GLU A 24 16.53 11.98 10.82
N MET A 25 16.45 11.95 9.50
CA MET A 25 15.82 10.85 8.76
C MET A 25 16.75 9.63 8.62
N LYS A 26 18.03 9.78 8.85
CA LYS A 26 19.01 8.69 8.70
C LYS A 26 18.70 7.55 9.67
N GLY A 27 18.70 6.33 9.15
CA GLY A 27 18.36 5.14 9.92
C GLY A 27 16.87 4.89 10.07
N HIS A 28 16.01 5.75 9.52
CA HIS A 28 14.56 5.61 9.53
C HIS A 28 14.03 5.31 8.14
N ALA A 29 12.84 4.73 8.07
CA ALA A 29 12.11 4.62 6.81
C ALA A 29 11.67 6.02 6.36
N VAL A 30 11.86 6.32 5.08
CA VAL A 30 11.49 7.61 4.49
C VAL A 30 10.65 7.36 3.25
N LEU A 31 9.49 7.97 3.22
CA LEU A 31 8.58 7.96 2.08
C LEU A 31 8.59 9.31 1.40
N SER A 32 8.98 9.36 0.14
CA SER A 32 8.92 10.57 -0.68
C SER A 32 7.63 10.55 -1.49
N ILE A 33 6.84 11.60 -1.41
CA ILE A 33 5.56 11.69 -2.13
C ILE A 33 5.40 13.04 -2.82
N ASP A 34 4.58 13.03 -3.87
CA ASP A 34 4.04 14.25 -4.44
C ASP A 34 2.67 14.50 -3.77
N PRO A 35 2.53 15.58 -3.01
CA PRO A 35 1.28 15.82 -2.26
C PRO A 35 0.03 15.93 -3.11
N GLY A 36 0.15 16.25 -4.38
CA GLY A 36 -0.99 16.35 -5.30
C GLY A 36 -1.64 15.02 -5.62
N THR A 37 -0.93 13.91 -5.46
CA THR A 37 -1.40 12.57 -5.85
C THR A 37 -1.33 11.53 -4.73
N ALA A 38 -0.78 11.89 -3.58
CA ALA A 38 -0.21 10.94 -2.63
C ALA A 38 -1.22 10.06 -1.88
N PHE A 39 -2.36 10.59 -1.48
CA PHE A 39 -3.24 9.88 -0.56
C PHE A 39 -4.53 9.38 -1.20
N GLY A 40 -4.66 9.49 -2.53
CA GLY A 40 -5.81 8.98 -3.25
C GLY A 40 -7.14 9.58 -2.76
N THR A 41 -8.19 8.78 -2.82
CA THR A 41 -9.53 9.15 -2.38
C THR A 41 -9.81 8.82 -0.91
N GLY A 42 -8.89 8.11 -0.24
CA GLY A 42 -8.98 7.80 1.18
C GLY A 42 -8.65 9.02 2.03
N SER A 43 -9.20 9.10 3.23
CA SER A 43 -8.82 10.16 4.15
C SER A 43 -7.40 9.92 4.67
N HIS A 44 -6.70 11.00 5.04
CA HIS A 44 -5.40 10.92 5.71
C HIS A 44 -5.47 10.03 6.96
N GLU A 45 -6.60 10.06 7.67
CA GLU A 45 -6.82 9.27 8.87
C GLU A 45 -6.80 7.76 8.59
N THR A 46 -7.53 7.30 7.55
CA THR A 46 -7.58 5.88 7.22
C THR A 46 -6.23 5.35 6.74
N THR A 47 -5.55 6.12 5.92
CA THR A 47 -4.19 5.78 5.45
C THR A 47 -3.21 5.69 6.63
N ARG A 48 -3.26 6.66 7.54
CA ARG A 48 -2.43 6.67 8.75
C ARG A 48 -2.66 5.42 9.60
N MET A 49 -3.91 5.03 9.78
CA MET A 49 -4.26 3.84 10.57
C MET A 49 -3.68 2.56 9.97
N VAL A 50 -3.78 2.39 8.65
CA VAL A 50 -3.21 1.22 7.97
C VAL A 50 -1.69 1.23 8.06
N ILE A 51 -1.05 2.36 7.86
CA ILE A 51 0.40 2.49 7.98
C ILE A 51 0.87 2.06 9.37
N ARG A 52 0.18 2.47 10.44
CA ARG A 52 0.52 2.06 11.80
C ARG A 52 0.39 0.55 12.00
N GLN A 53 -0.58 -0.08 11.38
CA GLN A 53 -0.72 -1.53 11.44
C GLN A 53 0.41 -2.23 10.67
N LEU A 54 0.78 -1.71 9.50
CA LEU A 54 1.92 -2.23 8.74
C LEU A 54 3.22 -2.14 9.55
N GLN A 55 3.46 -1.03 10.24
CA GLN A 55 4.61 -0.87 11.13
C GLN A 55 4.64 -1.93 12.23
N LYS A 56 3.47 -2.29 12.74
CA LYS A 56 3.36 -3.29 13.80
C LYS A 56 3.60 -4.71 13.32
N TYR A 57 3.10 -5.07 12.14
CA TYR A 57 3.06 -6.46 11.70
C TYR A 57 4.17 -6.85 10.71
N ILE A 58 4.80 -5.91 10.03
CA ILE A 58 5.92 -6.22 9.15
C ILE A 58 7.18 -6.46 9.99
N LYS A 59 7.77 -7.64 9.83
CA LYS A 59 8.99 -8.06 10.52
C LYS A 59 10.17 -8.23 9.59
N GLY A 60 9.91 -8.39 8.30
CA GLY A 60 10.87 -8.59 7.24
C GLY A 60 10.57 -9.84 6.41
N GLY A 61 10.57 -9.69 5.09
CA GLY A 61 10.37 -10.79 4.16
C GLY A 61 8.94 -11.14 3.79
N GLU A 62 7.96 -10.36 4.24
CA GLU A 62 6.54 -10.62 3.95
C GLU A 62 6.19 -10.44 2.47
N GLU A 63 5.26 -11.26 2.01
CA GLU A 63 4.51 -11.05 0.77
C GLU A 63 3.23 -10.28 1.11
N VAL A 64 3.01 -9.15 0.46
CA VAL A 64 1.91 -8.23 0.75
C VAL A 64 1.00 -8.08 -0.45
N LEU A 65 -0.31 -8.17 -0.22
CA LEU A 65 -1.34 -7.85 -1.22
C LEU A 65 -2.03 -6.55 -0.82
N ASP A 66 -2.10 -5.61 -1.74
CA ASP A 66 -2.69 -4.28 -1.56
C ASP A 66 -3.90 -4.14 -2.48
N VAL A 67 -5.10 -4.30 -1.92
CA VAL A 67 -6.35 -4.27 -2.68
C VAL A 67 -6.88 -2.84 -2.74
N GLY A 68 -7.16 -2.36 -3.95
CA GLY A 68 -7.53 -0.96 -4.15
C GLY A 68 -6.35 -0.05 -3.88
N CYS A 69 -5.20 -0.36 -4.46
CA CYS A 69 -3.92 0.23 -4.08
C CYS A 69 -3.78 1.72 -4.38
N GLY A 70 -4.57 2.27 -5.29
CA GLY A 70 -4.52 3.69 -5.65
C GLY A 70 -3.13 4.13 -6.07
N SER A 71 -2.57 5.08 -5.36
CA SER A 71 -1.21 5.56 -5.61
C SER A 71 -0.09 4.60 -5.18
N GLY A 72 -0.44 3.46 -4.57
CA GLY A 72 0.52 2.46 -4.14
C GLY A 72 1.25 2.78 -2.84
N ILE A 73 0.80 3.77 -2.10
CA ILE A 73 1.47 4.25 -0.88
C ILE A 73 1.62 3.15 0.16
N LEU A 74 0.58 2.35 0.39
CA LEU A 74 0.64 1.28 1.40
C LEU A 74 1.66 0.20 0.99
N SER A 75 1.70 -0.15 -0.28
CA SER A 75 2.68 -1.09 -0.83
C SER A 75 4.11 -0.57 -0.66
N VAL A 76 4.34 0.70 -0.99
CA VAL A 76 5.66 1.33 -0.85
C VAL A 76 6.09 1.36 0.62
N VAL A 77 5.18 1.73 1.53
CA VAL A 77 5.47 1.71 2.97
C VAL A 77 5.81 0.30 3.44
N ALA A 78 5.05 -0.71 3.04
CA ALA A 78 5.32 -2.10 3.39
C ALA A 78 6.73 -2.52 2.97
N LEU A 79 7.12 -2.18 1.75
CA LEU A 79 8.46 -2.48 1.21
C LEU A 79 9.56 -1.71 1.95
N LYS A 80 9.32 -0.47 2.33
CA LYS A 80 10.27 0.32 3.13
C LYS A 80 10.48 -0.27 4.53
N TYR A 81 9.49 -0.97 5.07
CA TYR A 81 9.60 -1.66 6.36
C TYR A 81 10.16 -3.08 6.26
N GLY A 82 10.52 -3.53 5.07
CA GLY A 82 11.21 -4.79 4.89
C GLY A 82 10.38 -5.93 4.30
N ALA A 83 9.16 -5.68 3.85
CA ALA A 83 8.41 -6.67 3.07
C ALA A 83 9.24 -7.05 1.83
N LYS A 84 9.16 -8.31 1.45
CA LYS A 84 9.91 -8.84 0.31
C LYS A 84 9.32 -8.37 -1.02
N HIS A 85 8.01 -8.42 -1.12
CA HIS A 85 7.28 -8.16 -2.36
C HIS A 85 5.89 -7.64 -2.03
N ALA A 86 5.36 -6.78 -2.88
CA ALA A 86 3.99 -6.31 -2.81
C ALA A 86 3.31 -6.46 -4.17
N PHE A 87 2.05 -6.85 -4.13
CA PHE A 87 1.19 -6.99 -5.30
C PHE A 87 -0.05 -6.12 -5.10
N GLY A 88 -0.27 -5.17 -5.99
CA GLY A 88 -1.42 -4.26 -5.92
C GLY A 88 -2.43 -4.51 -7.01
N THR A 89 -3.71 -4.31 -6.68
CA THR A 89 -4.80 -4.31 -7.65
C THR A 89 -5.61 -3.04 -7.53
N ASP A 90 -6.09 -2.53 -8.64
CA ASP A 90 -7.01 -1.39 -8.67
C ASP A 90 -7.87 -1.41 -9.92
N LEU A 91 -9.06 -0.85 -9.83
CA LEU A 91 -9.99 -0.75 -10.97
C LEU A 91 -9.62 0.39 -11.92
N ASP A 92 -8.88 1.38 -11.43
CA ASP A 92 -8.51 2.58 -12.18
C ASP A 92 -7.15 2.39 -12.85
N PRO A 93 -7.07 2.48 -14.19
CA PRO A 93 -5.79 2.38 -14.88
C PRO A 93 -4.80 3.48 -14.47
N ASN A 94 -5.28 4.63 -14.01
CA ASN A 94 -4.40 5.68 -13.50
C ASN A 94 -3.68 5.28 -12.21
N ALA A 95 -4.27 4.39 -11.43
CA ALA A 95 -3.64 3.86 -10.23
C ALA A 95 -2.37 3.07 -10.55
N ILE A 96 -2.35 2.35 -11.66
CA ILE A 96 -1.18 1.58 -12.10
C ILE A 96 -0.01 2.54 -12.38
N ILE A 97 -0.29 3.62 -13.11
CA ILE A 97 0.71 4.65 -13.45
C ILE A 97 1.22 5.33 -12.17
N ALA A 98 0.31 5.76 -11.31
CA ALA A 98 0.66 6.45 -10.06
C ALA A 98 1.49 5.55 -9.13
N SER A 99 1.14 4.28 -9.03
CA SER A 99 1.88 3.31 -8.21
C SER A 99 3.31 3.12 -8.71
N HIS A 100 3.50 3.03 -10.01
CA HIS A 100 4.84 2.89 -10.60
C HIS A 100 5.67 4.16 -10.41
N GLU A 101 5.07 5.34 -10.56
CA GLU A 101 5.76 6.61 -10.30
C GLU A 101 6.20 6.74 -8.84
N ASN A 102 5.32 6.40 -7.90
CA ASN A 102 5.65 6.43 -6.48
C ASN A 102 6.71 5.40 -6.11
N ALA A 103 6.67 4.23 -6.70
CA ALA A 103 7.69 3.20 -6.50
C ALA A 103 9.07 3.72 -6.98
N GLU A 104 9.11 4.29 -8.16
CA GLU A 104 10.35 4.85 -8.74
C GLU A 104 10.93 5.97 -7.87
N GLN A 105 10.08 6.88 -7.40
CA GLN A 105 10.49 7.98 -6.50
C GLN A 105 11.03 7.49 -5.16
N ASN A 106 10.71 6.27 -4.77
CA ASN A 106 11.11 5.68 -3.49
C ASN A 106 12.12 4.55 -3.65
N ASP A 107 12.77 4.46 -4.80
CA ASP A 107 13.79 3.44 -5.10
C ASP A 107 13.29 2.00 -4.97
N ILE A 108 12.01 1.80 -5.26
CA ILE A 108 11.38 0.47 -5.29
C ILE A 108 11.45 -0.07 -6.71
N SER A 109 12.05 -1.23 -6.88
CA SER A 109 12.20 -1.85 -8.19
C SER A 109 10.92 -2.54 -8.68
N ALA A 110 10.83 -2.77 -9.99
CA ALA A 110 9.73 -3.54 -10.59
C ALA A 110 9.68 -4.99 -10.08
N ALA A 111 10.78 -5.52 -9.59
CA ALA A 111 10.83 -6.84 -8.99
C ALA A 111 10.18 -6.88 -7.59
N GLN A 112 10.09 -5.75 -6.92
CA GLN A 112 9.53 -5.65 -5.57
C GLN A 112 8.03 -5.31 -5.58
N LEU A 113 7.57 -4.54 -6.55
CA LEU A 113 6.17 -4.12 -6.63
C LEU A 113 5.59 -4.41 -8.01
N GLU A 114 4.55 -5.22 -8.03
CA GLU A 114 3.74 -5.47 -9.23
C GLU A 114 2.34 -4.92 -8.99
N VAL A 115 1.77 -4.22 -9.96
CA VAL A 115 0.42 -3.65 -9.86
C VAL A 115 -0.34 -3.98 -11.14
N ILE A 116 -1.55 -4.47 -11.00
CA ILE A 116 -2.42 -4.78 -12.15
C ILE A 116 -3.77 -4.09 -12.03
N GLU A 117 -4.35 -3.77 -13.19
CA GLU A 117 -5.72 -3.30 -13.29
C GLU A 117 -6.68 -4.49 -13.19
N GLY A 118 -7.70 -4.38 -12.36
CA GLY A 118 -8.77 -5.36 -12.29
C GLY A 118 -9.40 -5.48 -10.91
N ASN A 119 -10.46 -6.28 -10.86
CA ASN A 119 -11.24 -6.50 -9.64
C ASN A 119 -10.98 -7.91 -9.12
N ILE A 120 -10.28 -8.02 -8.02
CA ILE A 120 -9.95 -9.31 -7.39
C ILE A 120 -11.21 -10.03 -6.87
N ILE A 121 -12.30 -9.31 -6.63
CA ILE A 121 -13.53 -9.90 -6.07
C ILE A 121 -14.21 -10.83 -7.07
N ASP A 122 -14.25 -10.44 -8.35
CA ASP A 122 -15.06 -11.15 -9.34
C ASP A 122 -14.32 -11.54 -10.63
N ASP A 123 -13.09 -11.11 -10.82
CA ASP A 123 -12.32 -11.42 -12.03
C ASP A 123 -11.34 -12.57 -11.77
N LYS A 124 -11.66 -13.73 -12.31
CA LYS A 124 -10.86 -14.94 -12.17
C LYS A 124 -9.42 -14.75 -12.68
N ALA A 125 -9.24 -14.02 -13.77
CA ALA A 125 -7.90 -13.77 -14.31
C ALA A 125 -7.05 -12.94 -13.35
N VAL A 126 -7.64 -11.97 -12.68
CA VAL A 126 -6.98 -11.17 -11.64
C VAL A 126 -6.65 -12.03 -10.42
N GLN A 127 -7.59 -12.85 -9.98
CA GLN A 127 -7.38 -13.77 -8.85
C GLN A 127 -6.22 -14.72 -9.12
N ASP A 128 -6.17 -15.30 -10.31
CA ASP A 128 -5.10 -16.24 -10.69
C ASP A 128 -3.74 -15.54 -10.75
N LYS A 129 -3.67 -14.31 -11.25
CA LYS A 129 -2.42 -13.53 -11.28
C LYS A 129 -1.94 -13.16 -9.88
N CYS A 130 -2.85 -12.85 -8.96
CA CYS A 130 -2.49 -12.58 -7.57
C CYS A 130 -1.87 -13.80 -6.91
N GLY A 131 -2.36 -14.97 -7.22
CA GLY A 131 -1.92 -16.21 -6.60
C GLY A 131 -2.71 -16.55 -5.34
N TYR A 132 -2.56 -17.79 -4.89
CA TYR A 132 -3.34 -18.35 -3.80
C TYR A 132 -2.44 -18.80 -2.66
N GLU A 133 -2.90 -18.63 -1.42
CA GLU A 133 -2.20 -19.05 -0.19
C GLU A 133 -0.75 -18.56 -0.14
N CYS A 134 -0.50 -17.33 -0.60
CA CYS A 134 0.87 -16.83 -0.76
C CYS A 134 1.15 -15.50 -0.03
N TYR A 135 0.13 -14.85 0.54
CA TYR A 135 0.32 -13.56 1.20
C TYR A 135 0.35 -13.68 2.73
N ASP A 136 1.31 -13.00 3.31
CA ASP A 136 1.46 -12.88 4.77
C ASP A 136 0.59 -11.75 5.33
N ILE A 137 0.41 -10.70 4.53
CA ILE A 137 -0.39 -9.52 4.89
C ILE A 137 -1.22 -9.12 3.67
N VAL A 138 -2.50 -8.88 3.90
CA VAL A 138 -3.37 -8.23 2.93
C VAL A 138 -3.84 -6.92 3.53
N CYS A 139 -3.69 -5.81 2.80
CA CYS A 139 -4.22 -4.53 3.22
C CYS A 139 -5.23 -4.00 2.20
N ALA A 140 -6.23 -3.29 2.69
CA ALA A 140 -7.26 -2.68 1.88
C ALA A 140 -7.80 -1.43 2.57
N ASN A 141 -7.80 -0.33 1.84
CA ASN A 141 -8.43 0.92 2.26
C ASN A 141 -9.60 1.16 1.28
N ILE A 142 -10.79 0.73 1.66
CA ILE A 142 -11.93 0.54 0.76
C ILE A 142 -13.23 1.08 1.35
N LEU A 143 -14.23 1.22 0.48
CA LEU A 143 -15.59 1.54 0.90
C LEU A 143 -16.20 0.40 1.73
N ALA A 144 -17.01 0.76 2.71
CA ALA A 144 -17.59 -0.21 3.66
C ALA A 144 -18.43 -1.30 2.97
N ASP A 145 -19.14 -0.98 1.90
CA ASP A 145 -19.97 -1.93 1.16
C ASP A 145 -19.15 -2.93 0.33
N VAL A 146 -17.87 -2.66 0.10
CA VAL A 146 -16.95 -3.56 -0.62
C VAL A 146 -16.30 -4.56 0.35
N LEU A 147 -16.30 -4.29 1.64
CA LEU A 147 -15.57 -5.07 2.64
C LEU A 147 -16.08 -6.53 2.73
N GLU A 148 -17.37 -6.73 2.78
CA GLU A 148 -17.94 -8.07 2.93
C GLU A 148 -17.62 -8.99 1.72
N PRO A 149 -17.89 -8.58 0.45
CA PRO A 149 -17.52 -9.41 -0.69
C PRO A 149 -16.01 -9.61 -0.81
N LEU A 150 -15.21 -8.60 -0.46
CA LEU A 150 -13.75 -8.75 -0.45
C LEU A 150 -13.30 -9.75 0.61
N SER A 151 -13.85 -9.69 1.82
CA SER A 151 -13.48 -10.60 2.91
C SER A 151 -13.77 -12.06 2.56
N ALA A 152 -14.84 -12.33 1.83
CA ALA A 152 -15.16 -13.66 1.36
C ALA A 152 -14.14 -14.18 0.34
N GLU A 153 -13.64 -13.32 -0.54
CA GLU A 153 -12.69 -13.67 -1.59
C GLU A 153 -11.26 -13.77 -1.10
N ILE A 154 -10.85 -12.86 -0.22
CA ILE A 154 -9.43 -12.63 0.08
C ILE A 154 -8.76 -13.77 0.83
N THR A 155 -9.54 -14.54 1.59
CA THR A 155 -9.00 -15.63 2.42
C THR A 155 -8.26 -16.68 1.60
N GLN A 156 -8.67 -16.94 0.36
CA GLN A 156 -8.01 -17.92 -0.50
C GLN A 156 -6.62 -17.48 -0.96
N HIS A 157 -6.33 -16.19 -0.88
CA HIS A 157 -5.03 -15.63 -1.25
C HIS A 157 -4.05 -15.58 -0.08
N MET A 158 -4.55 -15.73 1.14
CA MET A 158 -3.79 -15.59 2.37
C MET A 158 -3.16 -16.90 2.81
N LYS A 159 -1.95 -16.83 3.32
CA LYS A 159 -1.35 -17.95 4.07
C LYS A 159 -2.12 -18.17 5.35
N HIS A 160 -2.01 -19.39 5.89
CA HIS A 160 -2.52 -19.67 7.23
C HIS A 160 -1.82 -18.78 8.26
N GLY A 161 -2.59 -18.10 9.11
CA GLY A 161 -2.04 -17.18 10.10
C GLY A 161 -1.71 -15.77 9.58
N ALA A 162 -2.02 -15.47 8.32
CA ALA A 162 -1.82 -14.15 7.75
C ALA A 162 -2.74 -13.09 8.35
N TYR A 163 -2.36 -11.83 8.21
CA TYR A 163 -3.13 -10.69 8.71
C TYR A 163 -3.90 -10.02 7.57
N PHE A 164 -5.16 -9.70 7.83
CA PHE A 164 -5.96 -8.85 6.98
C PHE A 164 -6.15 -7.50 7.67
N ILE A 165 -5.51 -6.47 7.14
CA ILE A 165 -5.54 -5.11 7.68
C ILE A 165 -6.47 -4.28 6.79
N THR A 166 -7.59 -3.88 7.32
CA THR A 166 -8.55 -3.07 6.57
C THR A 166 -9.08 -1.91 7.39
N VAL A 167 -9.28 -0.80 6.72
CA VAL A 167 -10.05 0.33 7.21
C VAL A 167 -11.09 0.63 6.15
N SER A 168 -12.35 0.66 6.55
CA SER A 168 -13.44 1.00 5.66
C SER A 168 -13.98 2.38 5.98
N TYR A 169 -14.49 3.05 4.96
CA TYR A 169 -15.10 4.36 5.10
C TYR A 169 -16.44 4.40 4.37
N THR A 170 -17.30 5.28 4.83
CA THR A 170 -18.60 5.55 4.22
C THR A 170 -18.61 6.97 3.66
N HIS A 171 -19.31 7.15 2.56
CA HIS A 171 -19.55 8.47 2.00
C HIS A 171 -20.71 9.19 2.72
#